data_f09b3ad043233139e6fb33c43e4e2eb1
#
_entry.id   f09b3ad043233139e6fb33c43e4e2eb1
#
_cell.length_a   1.000
_cell.length_b   1.000
_cell.length_c   1.000
_cell.angle_alpha   90.00
_cell.angle_beta   90.00
_cell.angle_gamma   90.00
#
_symmetry.space_group_name_H-M   'P 1'
#
loop_
_entity.id
_entity.type
_entity.pdbx_description
1 polymer ?
#
loop_
_entity_poly.entity_id
_entity_poly.type
_entity_poly.pdbx_seq_one_letter_code
_entity_poly.pdbx_strand_id
1 'polypeptide(L)'
;MNIGLSYPWVAALLPLAILPLLFAVQWRQGYPSLTAVEADPLSRAVDIGLHIIGAVTIVALLAGLAGIHINGQTVERVGEGSHIVLLLDRSSSMDETFAGKTPAADEASKSAAARELLRDFINRRPHDRFGVAAFSTMPMHVLPITSKKDAVLAAVDAIERPGLAFTNVGLGLAMALSMHDADPTAASRAILLVSDGAAVIDRRVQERLRAQIAKRPVNLYWLYLRTAGAPGIFAPPGPDVPDTPQALPERHLNLFFQTLKVPYKAFEAENPKAVAEAITEIDKLERNPIRYQERIPEQSLSHIAYAIAAAGLLALLLAKLAEVRLDSGNGATRGAGLAPQRPVKAVTRPMQEAA
;
A
#
# COMPACT_ATOMS: atom_id res chain seq x y z
N MET A 1 -15.95 15.83 -5.18
CA MET A 1 -14.89 15.66 -4.16
C MET A 1 -15.56 15.83 -2.81
N ASN A 2 -15.56 14.80 -1.98
CA ASN A 2 -16.13 14.90 -0.63
C ASN A 2 -14.99 15.19 0.35
N ILE A 3 -15.12 16.34 1.04
CA ILE A 3 -14.18 16.75 2.10
C ILE A 3 -14.65 16.12 3.40
N GLY A 4 -13.74 15.45 4.09
CA GLY A 4 -13.97 14.87 5.42
C GLY A 4 -13.14 15.57 6.49
N LEU A 5 -13.54 15.35 7.74
CA LEU A 5 -12.81 15.79 8.92
C LEU A 5 -12.52 14.56 9.79
N SER A 6 -11.25 14.35 10.14
CA SER A 6 -10.87 13.23 11.03
C SER A 6 -11.36 13.44 12.47
N TYR A 7 -11.43 14.71 12.91
CA TYR A 7 -11.88 15.09 14.25
C TYR A 7 -12.98 16.16 14.16
N PRO A 8 -14.23 15.80 13.84
CA PRO A 8 -15.30 16.77 13.61
C PRO A 8 -15.67 17.60 14.87
N TRP A 9 -15.39 17.09 16.07
CA TRP A 9 -15.62 17.83 17.31
C TRP A 9 -14.77 19.11 17.43
N VAL A 10 -13.64 19.21 16.71
CA VAL A 10 -12.81 20.42 16.66
C VAL A 10 -13.58 21.60 16.03
N ALA A 11 -14.55 21.33 15.16
CA ALA A 11 -15.40 22.37 14.59
C ALA A 11 -16.21 23.15 15.66
N ALA A 12 -16.45 22.57 16.83
CA ALA A 12 -17.07 23.26 17.94
C ALA A 12 -16.22 24.43 18.47
N LEU A 13 -14.92 24.47 18.15
CA LEU A 13 -14.00 25.56 18.52
C LEU A 13 -13.98 26.71 17.51
N LEU A 14 -14.69 26.62 16.37
CA LEU A 14 -14.77 27.68 15.36
C LEU A 14 -15.18 29.06 15.91
N PRO A 15 -16.05 29.20 16.97
CA PRO A 15 -16.33 30.47 17.57
C PRO A 15 -15.10 31.24 18.11
N LEU A 16 -13.99 30.51 18.42
CA LEU A 16 -12.74 31.15 18.83
C LEU A 16 -12.15 32.05 17.73
N ALA A 17 -12.46 31.82 16.48
CA ALA A 17 -12.02 32.65 15.36
C ALA A 17 -12.63 34.07 15.38
N ILE A 18 -13.70 34.27 16.17
CA ILE A 18 -14.34 35.60 16.37
C ILE A 18 -13.52 36.43 17.35
N LEU A 19 -12.73 35.83 18.25
CA LEU A 19 -11.97 36.54 19.26
C LEU A 19 -11.08 37.67 18.72
N PRO A 20 -10.27 37.44 17.65
CA PRO A 20 -9.46 38.53 17.06
C PRO A 20 -10.29 39.68 16.50
N LEU A 21 -11.53 39.41 16.09
CA LEU A 21 -12.44 40.44 15.56
C LEU A 21 -13.06 41.31 16.68
N LEU A 22 -13.18 40.75 17.89
CA LEU A 22 -13.74 41.44 19.04
C LEU A 22 -12.69 42.15 19.88
N PHE A 23 -11.47 41.62 19.94
CA PHE A 23 -10.38 42.16 20.74
C PHE A 23 -9.31 42.78 19.86
N ALA A 24 -8.81 43.96 20.29
CA ALA A 24 -7.71 44.60 19.59
C ALA A 24 -6.46 43.73 19.63
N VAL A 25 -5.90 43.42 18.45
CA VAL A 25 -4.66 42.62 18.30
C VAL A 25 -3.45 43.40 18.83
N GLN A 26 -3.55 44.74 18.80
CA GLN A 26 -2.52 45.65 19.30
C GLN A 26 -2.99 46.32 20.61
N TRP A 27 -2.06 46.54 21.54
CA TRP A 27 -2.35 47.28 22.75
C TRP A 27 -2.57 48.76 22.42
N ARG A 28 -3.83 49.25 22.51
CA ARG A 28 -4.15 50.65 22.33
C ARG A 28 -3.84 51.40 23.61
N GLN A 29 -2.78 52.17 23.62
CA GLN A 29 -2.52 53.14 24.70
C GLN A 29 -3.15 54.48 24.30
N GLY A 30 -4.12 54.91 25.07
CA GLY A 30 -4.75 56.22 24.89
C GLY A 30 -3.79 57.32 25.34
N TYR A 31 -3.29 58.14 24.42
CA TYR A 31 -2.58 59.36 24.74
C TYR A 31 -3.56 60.54 24.67
N PRO A 32 -3.78 61.30 25.73
CA PRO A 32 -4.73 62.43 25.71
C PRO A 32 -4.44 63.47 24.65
N SER A 33 -3.16 63.63 24.28
CA SER A 33 -2.72 64.57 23.22
C SER A 33 -3.11 64.15 21.78
N LEU A 34 -3.48 62.88 21.59
CA LEU A 34 -3.88 62.33 20.27
C LEU A 34 -5.40 62.29 20.07
N THR A 35 -6.19 62.68 21.07
CA THR A 35 -7.68 62.63 20.96
C THR A 35 -8.24 63.62 19.95
N ALA A 36 -7.45 64.63 19.53
CA ALA A 36 -7.83 65.62 18.53
C ALA A 36 -7.36 65.29 17.12
N VAL A 37 -6.62 64.16 16.93
CA VAL A 37 -6.11 63.77 15.60
C VAL A 37 -7.16 62.88 14.93
N GLU A 38 -7.61 63.25 13.76
CA GLU A 38 -8.52 62.40 12.94
C GLU A 38 -7.84 61.06 12.62
N ALA A 39 -8.63 59.98 12.74
CA ALA A 39 -8.13 58.63 12.43
C ALA A 39 -7.74 58.53 10.97
N ASP A 40 -6.47 58.26 10.70
CA ASP A 40 -5.94 58.04 9.38
C ASP A 40 -6.61 56.79 8.74
N PRO A 41 -7.20 56.91 7.52
CA PRO A 41 -7.86 55.78 6.84
C PRO A 41 -6.94 54.59 6.61
N LEU A 42 -5.62 54.82 6.37
CA LEU A 42 -4.63 53.78 6.22
C LEU A 42 -4.42 52.98 7.50
N SER A 43 -4.32 53.65 8.66
CA SER A 43 -4.19 53.00 9.95
C SER A 43 -5.42 52.12 10.29
N ARG A 44 -6.61 52.60 9.92
CA ARG A 44 -7.85 51.82 10.10
C ARG A 44 -7.91 50.59 9.20
N ALA A 45 -7.45 50.71 7.96
CA ALA A 45 -7.37 49.57 7.04
C ALA A 45 -6.37 48.50 7.51
N VAL A 46 -5.21 48.90 8.04
CA VAL A 46 -4.24 47.99 8.64
C VAL A 46 -4.81 47.28 9.88
N ASP A 47 -5.47 48.01 10.77
CA ASP A 47 -6.11 47.44 11.98
C ASP A 47 -7.15 46.38 11.58
N ILE A 48 -8.04 46.67 10.67
CA ILE A 48 -9.01 45.69 10.13
C ILE A 48 -8.33 44.50 9.50
N GLY A 49 -7.27 44.74 8.68
CA GLY A 49 -6.49 43.67 8.03
C GLY A 49 -5.89 42.70 9.06
N LEU A 50 -5.31 43.21 10.14
CA LEU A 50 -4.71 42.38 11.21
C LEU A 50 -5.77 41.53 11.94
N HIS A 51 -6.96 42.08 12.16
CA HIS A 51 -8.09 41.33 12.76
C HIS A 51 -8.52 40.18 11.86
N ILE A 52 -8.63 40.44 10.57
CA ILE A 52 -8.99 39.41 9.57
C ILE A 52 -7.89 38.32 9.49
N ILE A 53 -6.63 38.70 9.44
CA ILE A 53 -5.49 37.76 9.44
C ILE A 53 -5.55 36.89 10.71
N GLY A 54 -5.82 37.48 11.86
CA GLY A 54 -5.98 36.73 13.12
C GLY A 54 -7.11 35.70 13.08
N ALA A 55 -8.27 36.09 12.59
CA ALA A 55 -9.40 35.19 12.42
C ALA A 55 -9.10 34.04 11.43
N VAL A 56 -8.55 34.36 10.27
CA VAL A 56 -8.15 33.35 9.26
C VAL A 56 -7.10 32.38 9.82
N THR A 57 -6.15 32.91 10.60
CA THR A 57 -5.12 32.08 11.24
C THR A 57 -5.73 31.05 12.19
N ILE A 58 -6.69 31.44 13.00
CA ILE A 58 -7.39 30.52 13.93
C ILE A 58 -8.21 29.50 13.14
N VAL A 59 -8.95 29.93 12.14
CA VAL A 59 -9.73 29.00 11.27
C VAL A 59 -8.79 27.98 10.61
N ALA A 60 -7.67 28.43 10.06
CA ALA A 60 -6.69 27.54 9.42
C ALA A 60 -6.06 26.55 10.42
N LEU A 61 -5.73 26.99 11.64
CA LEU A 61 -5.26 26.11 12.72
C LEU A 61 -6.30 25.06 13.08
N LEU A 62 -7.56 25.47 13.25
CA LEU A 62 -8.64 24.55 13.59
C LEU A 62 -8.93 23.57 12.46
N ALA A 63 -8.86 24.00 11.20
CA ALA A 63 -9.00 23.12 10.04
C ALA A 63 -7.85 22.08 9.98
N GLY A 64 -6.62 22.49 10.27
CA GLY A 64 -5.47 21.59 10.38
C GLY A 64 -5.64 20.58 11.51
N LEU A 65 -6.06 21.02 12.70
CA LEU A 65 -6.35 20.18 13.87
C LEU A 65 -7.54 19.23 13.64
N ALA A 66 -8.57 19.69 12.93
CA ALA A 66 -9.71 18.87 12.54
C ALA A 66 -9.33 17.75 11.56
N GLY A 67 -8.11 17.78 10.99
CA GLY A 67 -7.63 16.79 10.05
C GLY A 67 -8.40 16.81 8.74
N ILE A 68 -8.49 17.99 8.13
CA ILE A 68 -9.18 18.14 6.83
C ILE A 68 -8.52 17.27 5.77
N HIS A 69 -9.32 16.42 5.10
CA HIS A 69 -8.86 15.49 4.06
C HIS A 69 -9.89 15.32 2.96
N ILE A 70 -9.43 14.88 1.80
CA ILE A 70 -10.30 14.41 0.73
C ILE A 70 -10.56 12.95 0.99
N ASN A 71 -11.84 12.58 1.11
CA ASN A 71 -12.23 11.20 1.35
C ASN A 71 -11.72 10.29 0.24
N GLY A 72 -11.12 9.18 0.63
CA GLY A 72 -10.75 8.12 -0.28
C GLY A 72 -11.97 7.58 -1.01
N GLN A 73 -11.81 7.24 -2.26
CA GLN A 73 -12.87 6.68 -3.09
C GLN A 73 -12.45 5.29 -3.57
N THR A 74 -13.42 4.37 -3.60
CA THR A 74 -13.22 3.10 -4.28
C THR A 74 -13.76 3.26 -5.70
N VAL A 75 -12.85 3.20 -6.68
CA VAL A 75 -13.19 3.31 -8.09
C VAL A 75 -13.08 1.93 -8.72
N GLU A 76 -14.15 1.51 -9.41
CA GLU A 76 -14.11 0.30 -10.22
C GLU A 76 -13.35 0.59 -11.51
N ARG A 77 -12.26 -0.17 -11.72
CA ARG A 77 -11.48 -0.10 -12.95
C ARG A 77 -11.51 -1.43 -13.67
N VAL A 78 -11.43 -1.38 -14.98
CA VAL A 78 -11.24 -2.55 -15.83
C VAL A 78 -9.74 -2.66 -16.10
N GLY A 79 -9.14 -3.78 -15.71
CA GLY A 79 -7.75 -4.12 -16.00
C GLY A 79 -7.66 -5.52 -16.60
N GLU A 80 -6.46 -5.94 -16.94
CA GLU A 80 -6.18 -7.32 -17.35
C GLU A 80 -5.74 -8.13 -16.14
N GLY A 81 -6.27 -9.35 -15.97
CA GLY A 81 -5.87 -10.23 -14.89
C GLY A 81 -6.65 -11.53 -14.84
N SER A 82 -6.15 -12.46 -14.06
CA SER A 82 -6.71 -13.80 -13.88
C SER A 82 -6.54 -14.27 -12.44
N HIS A 83 -7.37 -15.23 -12.02
CA HIS A 83 -7.15 -15.96 -10.78
C HIS A 83 -6.37 -17.24 -11.11
N ILE A 84 -5.12 -17.28 -10.74
CA ILE A 84 -4.17 -18.34 -11.12
C ILE A 84 -3.79 -19.14 -9.88
N VAL A 85 -4.02 -20.46 -9.90
CA VAL A 85 -3.47 -21.35 -8.90
C VAL A 85 -2.18 -21.95 -9.42
N LEU A 86 -1.08 -21.69 -8.73
CA LEU A 86 0.21 -22.32 -8.95
C LEU A 86 0.19 -23.67 -8.23
N LEU A 87 0.18 -24.75 -8.99
CA LEU A 87 0.23 -26.11 -8.48
C LEU A 87 1.62 -26.68 -8.69
N LEU A 88 2.42 -26.73 -7.61
CA LEU A 88 3.85 -27.01 -7.68
C LEU A 88 4.16 -28.42 -7.18
N ASP A 89 4.87 -29.17 -7.99
CA ASP A 89 5.39 -30.48 -7.63
C ASP A 89 6.55 -30.33 -6.65
N ARG A 90 6.48 -31.12 -5.56
CA ARG A 90 7.53 -31.24 -4.55
C ARG A 90 8.11 -32.65 -4.46
N SER A 91 7.98 -33.43 -5.52
CA SER A 91 8.66 -34.73 -5.59
C SER A 91 10.19 -34.55 -5.59
N SER A 92 10.90 -35.57 -5.11
CA SER A 92 12.36 -35.50 -4.99
C SER A 92 13.08 -35.30 -6.34
N SER A 93 12.47 -35.72 -7.45
CA SER A 93 13.02 -35.51 -8.81
C SER A 93 13.09 -34.05 -9.21
N MET A 94 12.25 -33.18 -8.62
CA MET A 94 12.30 -31.73 -8.83
C MET A 94 13.56 -31.07 -8.27
N ASP A 95 14.24 -31.72 -7.32
CA ASP A 95 15.51 -31.26 -6.76
C ASP A 95 16.73 -31.64 -7.59
N GLU A 96 16.54 -32.44 -8.64
CA GLU A 96 17.56 -32.75 -9.62
C GLU A 96 17.70 -31.65 -10.67
N THR A 97 18.86 -31.62 -11.32
CA THR A 97 19.10 -30.78 -12.51
C THR A 97 18.29 -31.28 -13.70
N PHE A 98 18.20 -30.50 -14.78
CA PHE A 98 17.63 -30.96 -16.05
C PHE A 98 18.39 -32.15 -16.65
N ALA A 99 19.62 -32.40 -16.23
CA ALA A 99 20.38 -33.60 -16.63
C ALA A 99 20.09 -34.84 -15.74
N GLY A 100 19.16 -34.75 -14.79
CA GLY A 100 18.79 -35.85 -13.90
C GLY A 100 19.89 -36.19 -12.88
N LYS A 101 20.65 -35.18 -12.43
CA LYS A 101 21.74 -35.35 -11.45
C LYS A 101 21.49 -34.47 -10.25
N THR A 102 22.06 -34.84 -9.11
CA THR A 102 22.11 -33.96 -7.94
C THR A 102 22.86 -32.67 -8.31
N PRO A 103 22.32 -31.47 -8.03
CA PRO A 103 22.97 -30.21 -8.39
C PRO A 103 24.34 -30.06 -7.73
N ALA A 104 25.34 -29.64 -8.51
CA ALA A 104 26.60 -29.14 -7.98
C ALA A 104 26.39 -27.71 -7.37
N ALA A 105 27.41 -27.16 -6.72
CA ALA A 105 27.28 -25.89 -5.99
C ALA A 105 26.82 -24.68 -6.86
N ASP A 106 27.06 -24.75 -8.17
CA ASP A 106 26.76 -23.70 -9.16
C ASP A 106 25.63 -24.08 -10.11
N GLU A 107 25.04 -25.27 -9.95
CA GLU A 107 23.94 -25.75 -10.81
C GLU A 107 22.58 -25.57 -10.12
N ALA A 108 21.60 -25.04 -10.84
CA ALA A 108 20.23 -24.93 -10.33
C ALA A 108 19.47 -26.25 -10.53
N SER A 109 18.70 -26.66 -9.53
CA SER A 109 17.69 -27.71 -9.68
C SER A 109 16.52 -27.24 -10.57
N LYS A 110 15.70 -28.17 -11.06
CA LYS A 110 14.46 -27.85 -11.77
C LYS A 110 13.54 -26.98 -10.93
N SER A 111 13.41 -27.29 -9.63
CA SER A 111 12.58 -26.52 -8.71
C SER A 111 13.11 -25.09 -8.50
N ALA A 112 14.42 -24.91 -8.37
CA ALA A 112 15.05 -23.60 -8.23
C ALA A 112 14.85 -22.74 -9.48
N ALA A 113 15.09 -23.30 -10.67
CA ALA A 113 14.89 -22.61 -11.93
C ALA A 113 13.41 -22.22 -12.16
N ALA A 114 12.48 -23.13 -11.86
CA ALA A 114 11.06 -22.83 -11.95
C ALA A 114 10.63 -21.73 -11.00
N ARG A 115 11.10 -21.74 -9.75
CA ARG A 115 10.78 -20.70 -8.74
C ARG A 115 11.26 -19.32 -9.18
N GLU A 116 12.49 -19.18 -9.65
CA GLU A 116 13.02 -17.90 -10.11
C GLU A 116 12.13 -17.29 -11.20
N LEU A 117 11.77 -18.09 -12.20
CA LEU A 117 10.95 -17.65 -13.32
C LEU A 117 9.49 -17.39 -12.92
N LEU A 118 8.95 -18.16 -11.96
CA LEU A 118 7.63 -17.89 -11.39
C LEU A 118 7.59 -16.60 -10.60
N ARG A 119 8.66 -16.23 -9.87
CA ARG A 119 8.77 -14.93 -9.19
C ARG A 119 8.67 -13.79 -10.20
N ASP A 120 9.37 -13.87 -11.31
CA ASP A 120 9.29 -12.88 -12.38
C ASP A 120 7.89 -12.80 -12.99
N PHE A 121 7.27 -13.95 -13.22
CA PHE A 121 5.90 -14.06 -13.73
C PHE A 121 4.90 -13.35 -12.78
N ILE A 122 4.96 -13.65 -11.48
CA ILE A 122 4.11 -13.04 -10.45
C ILE A 122 4.31 -11.53 -10.41
N ASN A 123 5.57 -11.06 -10.47
CA ASN A 123 5.90 -9.64 -10.38
C ASN A 123 5.38 -8.84 -11.58
N ARG A 124 5.39 -9.42 -12.78
CA ARG A 124 4.90 -8.77 -14.00
C ARG A 124 3.37 -8.66 -14.10
N ARG A 125 2.61 -9.31 -13.21
CA ARG A 125 1.15 -9.38 -13.26
C ARG A 125 0.50 -8.67 -12.06
N PRO A 126 0.39 -7.31 -12.08
CA PRO A 126 0.00 -6.50 -10.92
C PRO A 126 -1.46 -6.71 -10.49
N HIS A 127 -2.33 -7.13 -11.40
CA HIS A 127 -3.77 -7.23 -11.14
C HIS A 127 -4.25 -8.67 -10.95
N ASP A 128 -3.36 -9.66 -11.13
CA ASP A 128 -3.70 -11.06 -10.92
C ASP A 128 -3.78 -11.40 -9.43
N ARG A 129 -4.59 -12.41 -9.16
CA ARG A 129 -4.68 -13.04 -7.85
C ARG A 129 -4.09 -14.43 -7.97
N PHE A 130 -3.20 -14.77 -7.07
CA PHE A 130 -2.51 -16.05 -7.06
C PHE A 130 -2.86 -16.86 -5.83
N GLY A 131 -3.11 -18.15 -6.04
CA GLY A 131 -3.11 -19.16 -4.99
C GLY A 131 -1.92 -20.09 -5.17
N VAL A 132 -1.44 -20.70 -4.11
CA VAL A 132 -0.33 -21.64 -4.15
C VAL A 132 -0.75 -22.95 -3.50
N ALA A 133 -0.64 -24.02 -4.25
CA ALA A 133 -0.76 -25.39 -3.78
C ALA A 133 0.49 -26.17 -4.16
N ALA A 134 0.89 -27.08 -3.32
CA ALA A 134 1.97 -28.01 -3.59
C ALA A 134 1.47 -29.44 -3.51
N PHE A 135 2.14 -30.35 -4.18
CA PHE A 135 1.82 -31.77 -4.08
C PHE A 135 3.08 -32.62 -4.17
N SER A 136 3.01 -33.75 -3.55
CA SER A 136 3.88 -34.91 -3.69
C SER A 136 3.02 -36.16 -3.55
N THR A 137 3.19 -37.00 -2.56
CA THR A 137 2.28 -38.08 -2.21
C THR A 137 0.89 -37.57 -1.84
N MET A 138 0.81 -36.42 -1.15
CA MET A 138 -0.41 -35.73 -0.73
C MET A 138 -0.38 -34.27 -1.18
N PRO A 139 -1.57 -33.71 -1.50
CA PRO A 139 -1.66 -32.28 -1.82
C PRO A 139 -1.59 -31.44 -0.54
N MET A 140 -1.02 -30.25 -0.66
CA MET A 140 -0.90 -29.24 0.39
C MET A 140 -1.48 -27.93 -0.08
N HIS A 141 -2.42 -27.39 0.66
CA HIS A 141 -2.90 -26.03 0.47
C HIS A 141 -1.91 -25.06 1.16
N VAL A 142 -1.10 -24.37 0.38
CA VAL A 142 -0.03 -23.49 0.91
C VAL A 142 -0.56 -22.08 1.14
N LEU A 143 -1.23 -21.49 0.15
CA LEU A 143 -1.78 -20.13 0.23
C LEU A 143 -3.10 -20.03 -0.55
N PRO A 144 -4.18 -19.51 0.04
CA PRO A 144 -5.42 -19.24 -0.69
C PRO A 144 -5.21 -18.15 -1.75
N ILE A 145 -6.15 -18.07 -2.72
CA ILE A 145 -6.09 -17.06 -3.77
C ILE A 145 -6.11 -15.66 -3.16
N THR A 146 -5.07 -14.87 -3.41
CA THR A 146 -4.89 -13.54 -2.84
C THR A 146 -4.25 -12.58 -3.85
N SER A 147 -4.47 -11.28 -3.65
CA SER A 147 -3.78 -10.21 -4.37
C SER A 147 -2.47 -9.76 -3.70
N LYS A 148 -2.14 -10.32 -2.52
CA LYS A 148 -0.94 -9.95 -1.76
C LYS A 148 0.29 -10.66 -2.33
N LYS A 149 1.02 -10.00 -3.23
CA LYS A 149 2.17 -10.58 -3.92
C LYS A 149 3.27 -11.06 -3.00
N ASP A 150 3.59 -10.31 -1.96
CA ASP A 150 4.63 -10.70 -1.01
C ASP A 150 4.32 -12.04 -0.34
N ALA A 151 3.04 -12.29 -0.01
CA ALA A 151 2.61 -13.57 0.53
C ALA A 151 2.73 -14.70 -0.51
N VAL A 152 2.42 -14.41 -1.78
CA VAL A 152 2.56 -15.40 -2.87
C VAL A 152 4.02 -15.76 -3.10
N LEU A 153 4.91 -14.76 -3.15
CA LEU A 153 6.35 -14.97 -3.31
C LEU A 153 6.92 -15.78 -2.14
N ALA A 154 6.56 -15.42 -0.90
CA ALA A 154 6.96 -16.18 0.28
C ALA A 154 6.44 -17.63 0.25
N ALA A 155 5.22 -17.86 -0.24
CA ALA A 155 4.65 -19.19 -0.37
C ALA A 155 5.38 -20.04 -1.42
N VAL A 156 5.75 -19.45 -2.56
CA VAL A 156 6.56 -20.11 -3.60
C VAL A 156 7.96 -20.45 -3.06
N ASP A 157 8.58 -19.55 -2.32
CA ASP A 157 9.90 -19.78 -1.71
C ASP A 157 9.87 -20.86 -0.61
N ALA A 158 8.78 -20.95 0.15
CA ALA A 158 8.63 -21.95 1.21
C ALA A 158 8.58 -23.40 0.69
N ILE A 159 8.35 -23.60 -0.61
CA ILE A 159 8.29 -24.92 -1.26
C ILE A 159 9.71 -25.47 -1.60
N GLU A 160 10.76 -24.83 -1.15
CA GLU A 160 12.15 -25.20 -1.45
C GLU A 160 12.56 -26.58 -0.91
N ARG A 161 11.98 -27.02 0.19
CA ARG A 161 12.40 -28.29 0.81
C ARG A 161 11.82 -29.49 0.07
N PRO A 162 12.62 -30.54 -0.14
CA PRO A 162 12.18 -31.73 -0.85
C PRO A 162 10.94 -32.35 -0.21
N GLY A 163 10.06 -32.81 -1.06
CA GLY A 163 8.85 -33.50 -0.66
C GLY A 163 9.08 -35.01 -0.48
N LEU A 164 7.99 -35.74 -0.43
CA LEU A 164 8.00 -37.21 -0.41
C LEU A 164 8.19 -37.78 -1.81
N ALA A 165 8.64 -39.02 -1.89
CA ALA A 165 9.12 -39.65 -3.12
C ALA A 165 8.07 -39.88 -4.24
N PHE A 166 6.76 -39.72 -3.97
CA PHE A 166 5.72 -40.01 -4.96
C PHE A 166 5.01 -38.75 -5.43
N THR A 167 4.58 -38.77 -6.69
CA THR A 167 3.90 -37.66 -7.37
C THR A 167 2.44 -37.98 -7.60
N ASN A 168 1.51 -37.33 -6.90
CA ASN A 168 0.07 -37.51 -7.06
C ASN A 168 -0.59 -36.28 -7.69
N VAL A 169 -0.42 -36.12 -8.99
CA VAL A 169 -0.96 -34.99 -9.76
C VAL A 169 -2.50 -34.92 -9.65
N GLY A 170 -3.18 -36.09 -9.63
CA GLY A 170 -4.65 -36.13 -9.57
C GLY A 170 -5.22 -35.48 -8.32
N LEU A 171 -4.65 -35.76 -7.16
CA LEU A 171 -5.06 -35.13 -5.90
C LEU A 171 -4.62 -33.67 -5.84
N GLY A 172 -3.45 -33.33 -6.39
CA GLY A 172 -2.99 -31.94 -6.52
C GLY A 172 -3.97 -31.10 -7.33
N LEU A 173 -4.40 -31.59 -8.49
CA LEU A 173 -5.40 -30.93 -9.33
C LEU A 173 -6.75 -30.77 -8.64
N ALA A 174 -7.23 -31.79 -7.93
CA ALA A 174 -8.47 -31.70 -7.17
C ALA A 174 -8.40 -30.61 -6.10
N MET A 175 -7.24 -30.47 -5.43
CA MET A 175 -6.97 -29.37 -4.49
C MET A 175 -6.99 -28.01 -5.20
N ALA A 176 -6.26 -27.84 -6.29
CA ALA A 176 -6.20 -26.60 -7.05
C ALA A 176 -7.58 -26.15 -7.55
N LEU A 177 -8.41 -27.10 -8.03
CA LEU A 177 -9.79 -26.83 -8.43
C LEU A 177 -10.64 -26.36 -7.25
N SER A 178 -10.48 -26.98 -6.06
CA SER A 178 -11.21 -26.57 -4.86
C SER A 178 -10.86 -25.17 -4.37
N MET A 179 -9.64 -24.70 -4.63
CA MET A 179 -9.22 -23.34 -4.30
C MET A 179 -9.97 -22.29 -5.12
N HIS A 180 -10.35 -22.60 -6.35
CA HIS A 180 -11.21 -21.73 -7.17
C HIS A 180 -12.68 -21.73 -6.70
N ASP A 181 -13.11 -22.74 -5.94
CA ASP A 181 -14.46 -22.79 -5.37
C ASP A 181 -14.67 -21.71 -4.29
N ALA A 182 -13.60 -21.31 -3.61
CA ALA A 182 -13.65 -20.29 -2.57
C ALA A 182 -13.86 -18.87 -3.11
N ASP A 183 -13.60 -18.62 -4.40
CA ASP A 183 -13.80 -17.31 -5.04
C ASP A 183 -14.66 -17.42 -6.30
N PRO A 184 -15.99 -17.30 -6.16
CA PRO A 184 -16.92 -17.41 -7.30
C PRO A 184 -16.87 -16.21 -8.25
N THR A 185 -16.25 -15.11 -7.86
CA THR A 185 -16.28 -13.84 -8.61
C THR A 185 -15.22 -13.75 -9.73
N ALA A 186 -14.35 -14.75 -9.87
CA ALA A 186 -13.31 -14.78 -10.86
C ALA A 186 -13.85 -14.79 -12.29
N ALA A 187 -13.49 -13.79 -13.10
CA ALA A 187 -13.81 -13.71 -14.52
C ALA A 187 -13.01 -14.72 -15.35
N SER A 188 -11.75 -14.95 -14.98
CA SER A 188 -10.87 -15.97 -15.55
C SER A 188 -10.23 -16.80 -14.44
N ARG A 189 -10.13 -18.09 -14.67
CA ARG A 189 -9.54 -19.08 -13.75
C ARG A 189 -8.51 -19.89 -14.50
N ALA A 190 -7.31 -19.97 -13.95
CA ALA A 190 -6.24 -20.78 -14.51
C ALA A 190 -5.56 -21.64 -13.45
N ILE A 191 -5.09 -22.79 -13.83
CA ILE A 191 -4.18 -23.63 -13.05
C ILE A 191 -2.90 -23.77 -13.86
N LEU A 192 -1.78 -23.37 -13.25
CA LEU A 192 -0.44 -23.61 -13.76
C LEU A 192 0.18 -24.76 -12.96
N LEU A 193 0.14 -25.95 -13.56
CA LEU A 193 0.83 -27.13 -13.04
C LEU A 193 2.31 -27.07 -13.46
N VAL A 194 3.21 -27.16 -12.51
CA VAL A 194 4.66 -27.25 -12.70
C VAL A 194 5.13 -28.58 -12.10
N SER A 195 5.57 -29.49 -12.94
CA SER A 195 5.96 -30.86 -12.56
C SER A 195 6.96 -31.43 -13.55
N ASP A 196 7.85 -32.29 -13.08
CA ASP A 196 8.80 -33.03 -13.92
C ASP A 196 8.39 -34.49 -14.13
N GLY A 197 7.23 -34.91 -13.62
CA GLY A 197 6.74 -36.27 -13.72
C GLY A 197 5.24 -36.37 -13.59
N ALA A 198 4.75 -37.56 -13.79
CA ALA A 198 3.35 -37.91 -13.63
C ALA A 198 3.23 -39.31 -13.03
N ALA A 199 2.14 -39.50 -12.30
CA ALA A 199 1.70 -40.85 -11.91
C ALA A 199 0.40 -41.20 -12.63
N VAL A 200 0.09 -42.48 -12.71
CA VAL A 200 -1.18 -42.96 -13.22
C VAL A 200 -2.30 -42.45 -12.33
N ILE A 201 -3.22 -41.68 -12.91
CA ILE A 201 -4.39 -41.17 -12.17
C ILE A 201 -5.47 -42.27 -12.13
N ASP A 202 -5.91 -42.63 -10.92
CA ASP A 202 -7.01 -43.56 -10.72
C ASP A 202 -8.28 -43.10 -11.46
N ARG A 203 -9.04 -44.05 -12.02
CA ARG A 203 -10.25 -43.77 -12.80
C ARG A 203 -11.28 -42.95 -12.03
N ARG A 204 -11.45 -43.20 -10.74
CA ARG A 204 -12.42 -42.48 -9.89
C ARG A 204 -11.97 -41.01 -9.71
N VAL A 205 -10.67 -40.79 -9.60
CA VAL A 205 -10.10 -39.43 -9.54
C VAL A 205 -10.29 -38.72 -10.88
N GLN A 206 -10.05 -39.40 -12.01
CA GLN A 206 -10.32 -38.82 -13.34
C GLN A 206 -11.79 -38.40 -13.52
N GLU A 207 -12.75 -39.25 -13.10
CA GLU A 207 -14.17 -38.95 -13.17
C GLU A 207 -14.56 -37.77 -12.27
N ARG A 208 -13.97 -37.67 -11.07
CA ARG A 208 -14.15 -36.53 -10.16
C ARG A 208 -13.62 -35.24 -10.75
N LEU A 209 -12.42 -35.26 -11.31
CA LEU A 209 -11.81 -34.11 -11.98
C LEU A 209 -12.66 -33.60 -13.14
N ARG A 210 -13.14 -34.52 -14.00
CA ARG A 210 -14.08 -34.16 -15.10
C ARG A 210 -15.36 -33.50 -14.56
N ALA A 211 -15.93 -34.04 -13.48
CA ALA A 211 -17.13 -33.48 -12.88
C ALA A 211 -16.90 -32.09 -12.26
N GLN A 212 -15.79 -31.87 -11.59
CA GLN A 212 -15.42 -30.57 -11.02
C GLN A 212 -15.19 -29.54 -12.12
N ILE A 213 -14.40 -29.87 -13.13
CA ILE A 213 -14.09 -28.99 -14.26
C ILE A 213 -15.34 -28.64 -15.07
N ALA A 214 -16.26 -29.59 -15.27
CA ALA A 214 -17.52 -29.33 -15.95
C ALA A 214 -18.43 -28.33 -15.20
N LYS A 215 -18.38 -28.33 -13.88
CA LYS A 215 -19.10 -27.34 -13.06
C LYS A 215 -18.48 -25.95 -13.14
N ARG A 216 -17.14 -25.88 -13.16
CA ARG A 216 -16.39 -24.63 -13.20
C ARG A 216 -15.19 -24.76 -14.13
N PRO A 217 -15.32 -24.34 -15.38
CA PRO A 217 -14.21 -24.39 -16.33
C PRO A 217 -13.02 -23.57 -15.85
N VAL A 218 -11.82 -24.10 -16.04
CA VAL A 218 -10.55 -23.45 -15.76
C VAL A 218 -9.62 -23.63 -16.95
N ASN A 219 -8.76 -22.68 -17.23
CA ASN A 219 -7.68 -22.85 -18.17
C ASN A 219 -6.58 -23.67 -17.50
N LEU A 220 -6.12 -24.73 -18.14
CA LEU A 220 -5.11 -25.62 -17.59
C LEU A 220 -3.82 -25.50 -18.40
N TYR A 221 -2.76 -25.11 -17.73
CA TYR A 221 -1.40 -25.06 -18.29
C TYR A 221 -0.55 -26.06 -17.54
N TRP A 222 0.21 -26.86 -18.30
CA TRP A 222 1.20 -27.79 -17.74
C TRP A 222 2.59 -27.41 -18.22
N LEU A 223 3.43 -26.95 -17.32
CA LEU A 223 4.85 -26.76 -17.52
C LEU A 223 5.56 -28.05 -17.08
N TYR A 224 5.85 -28.89 -18.06
CA TYR A 224 6.55 -30.15 -17.85
C TYR A 224 8.07 -29.92 -17.93
N LEU A 225 8.75 -30.12 -16.79
CA LEU A 225 10.20 -29.93 -16.65
C LEU A 225 10.89 -31.23 -16.99
N ARG A 226 11.12 -31.47 -18.28
CA ARG A 226 11.66 -32.72 -18.79
C ARG A 226 13.11 -32.91 -18.42
N THR A 227 13.46 -34.09 -17.90
CA THR A 227 14.85 -34.50 -17.75
C THR A 227 15.42 -34.86 -19.13
N ALA A 228 16.66 -34.45 -19.40
CA ALA A 228 17.33 -34.74 -20.67
C ALA A 228 17.41 -36.24 -20.94
N GLY A 229 16.99 -36.64 -22.13
CA GLY A 229 16.92 -38.04 -22.52
C GLY A 229 15.65 -38.79 -22.09
N ALA A 230 14.78 -38.21 -21.26
CA ALA A 230 13.48 -38.80 -20.95
C ALA A 230 12.51 -38.68 -22.14
N PRO A 231 11.51 -39.57 -22.28
CA PRO A 231 10.49 -39.44 -23.32
C PRO A 231 9.72 -38.12 -23.18
N GLY A 232 9.46 -37.46 -24.34
CA GLY A 232 8.61 -36.27 -24.37
C GLY A 232 7.12 -36.62 -24.25
N ILE A 233 6.31 -35.68 -23.77
CA ILE A 233 4.86 -35.89 -23.67
C ILE A 233 4.15 -35.84 -25.04
N PHE A 234 4.78 -35.27 -26.04
CA PHE A 234 4.24 -35.15 -27.40
C PHE A 234 4.76 -36.27 -28.34
N ALA A 235 5.90 -36.87 -27.98
CA ALA A 235 6.50 -37.90 -28.84
C ALA A 235 5.67 -39.20 -28.82
N PRO A 236 5.53 -39.89 -29.98
CA PRO A 236 4.99 -41.23 -29.98
C PRO A 236 5.92 -42.21 -29.24
N PRO A 237 5.39 -43.31 -28.66
CA PRO A 237 6.25 -44.32 -28.04
C PRO A 237 7.23 -44.92 -29.02
N GLY A 238 8.41 -45.27 -28.54
CA GLY A 238 9.37 -46.04 -29.33
C GLY A 238 8.85 -47.46 -29.68
N PRO A 239 9.44 -48.14 -30.66
CA PRO A 239 8.93 -49.41 -31.14
C PRO A 239 8.86 -50.53 -30.06
N ASP A 240 9.72 -50.45 -29.06
CA ASP A 240 9.81 -51.44 -27.97
C ASP A 240 9.13 -50.99 -26.66
N VAL A 241 8.51 -49.81 -26.65
CA VAL A 241 7.86 -49.24 -25.44
C VAL A 241 6.34 -49.35 -25.60
N PRO A 242 5.63 -50.07 -24.71
CA PRO A 242 4.19 -50.18 -24.80
C PRO A 242 3.54 -48.80 -24.48
N ASP A 243 2.57 -48.40 -25.31
CA ASP A 243 1.80 -47.17 -25.09
C ASP A 243 0.72 -47.37 -23.99
N THR A 244 1.19 -47.43 -22.75
CA THR A 244 0.34 -47.65 -21.59
C THR A 244 0.62 -46.59 -20.51
N PRO A 245 -0.36 -46.27 -19.66
CA PRO A 245 -0.17 -45.30 -18.55
C PRO A 245 0.97 -45.69 -17.60
N GLN A 246 1.27 -46.98 -17.46
CA GLN A 246 2.33 -47.47 -16.58
C GLN A 246 3.73 -47.28 -17.20
N ALA A 247 3.84 -47.41 -18.55
CA ALA A 247 5.12 -47.26 -19.23
C ALA A 247 5.43 -45.79 -19.58
N LEU A 248 4.41 -44.97 -19.85
CA LEU A 248 4.53 -43.57 -20.27
C LEU A 248 3.51 -42.70 -19.54
N PRO A 249 3.64 -42.56 -18.20
CA PRO A 249 2.64 -41.87 -17.37
C PRO A 249 2.48 -40.40 -17.78
N GLU A 250 3.55 -39.69 -18.13
CA GLU A 250 3.51 -38.28 -18.54
C GLU A 250 2.73 -38.10 -19.86
N ARG A 251 3.00 -38.95 -20.84
CA ARG A 251 2.26 -38.94 -22.11
C ARG A 251 0.75 -39.20 -21.86
N HIS A 252 0.41 -40.20 -21.06
CA HIS A 252 -0.97 -40.53 -20.76
C HIS A 252 -1.65 -39.47 -19.92
N LEU A 253 -0.94 -38.75 -19.06
CA LEU A 253 -1.44 -37.56 -18.36
C LEU A 253 -1.77 -36.44 -19.35
N ASN A 254 -0.87 -36.17 -20.32
CA ASN A 254 -1.12 -35.20 -21.37
C ASN A 254 -2.37 -35.57 -22.20
N LEU A 255 -2.51 -36.83 -22.60
CA LEU A 255 -3.69 -37.32 -23.32
C LEU A 255 -4.97 -37.17 -22.48
N PHE A 256 -4.90 -37.48 -21.18
CA PHE A 256 -6.04 -37.26 -20.26
C PHE A 256 -6.45 -35.78 -20.20
N PHE A 257 -5.50 -34.84 -20.05
CA PHE A 257 -5.80 -33.40 -20.00
C PHE A 257 -6.47 -32.90 -21.28
N GLN A 258 -6.07 -33.42 -22.46
CA GLN A 258 -6.72 -33.09 -23.71
C GLN A 258 -8.18 -33.52 -23.78
N THR A 259 -8.59 -34.53 -22.98
CA THR A 259 -10.00 -34.98 -22.89
C THR A 259 -10.89 -34.12 -22.00
N LEU A 260 -10.34 -33.16 -21.22
CA LEU A 260 -11.08 -32.40 -20.21
C LEU A 260 -12.04 -31.33 -20.77
N LYS A 261 -12.02 -31.08 -22.10
CA LYS A 261 -12.88 -30.09 -22.78
C LYS A 261 -12.76 -28.67 -22.22
N VAL A 262 -11.58 -28.29 -21.77
CA VAL A 262 -11.21 -26.93 -21.34
C VAL A 262 -10.01 -26.45 -22.15
N PRO A 263 -9.74 -25.14 -22.20
CA PRO A 263 -8.49 -24.65 -22.75
C PRO A 263 -7.31 -25.30 -22.01
N TYR A 264 -6.56 -26.11 -22.74
CA TYR A 264 -5.40 -26.83 -22.22
C TYR A 264 -4.20 -26.61 -23.11
N LYS A 265 -3.06 -26.32 -22.51
CA LYS A 265 -1.78 -26.26 -23.21
C LYS A 265 -0.66 -26.81 -22.32
N ALA A 266 0.14 -27.70 -22.90
CA ALA A 266 1.34 -28.20 -22.25
C ALA A 266 2.58 -27.60 -22.90
N PHE A 267 3.62 -27.43 -22.11
CA PHE A 267 4.93 -26.95 -22.52
C PHE A 267 5.98 -27.90 -21.99
N GLU A 268 6.87 -28.40 -22.88
CA GLU A 268 8.05 -29.15 -22.48
C GLU A 268 9.22 -28.21 -22.31
N ALA A 269 9.92 -28.31 -21.20
CA ALA A 269 11.09 -27.50 -20.90
C ALA A 269 12.25 -28.41 -20.45
N GLU A 270 13.34 -28.45 -21.19
CA GLU A 270 14.55 -29.21 -20.90
C GLU A 270 15.67 -28.35 -20.29
N ASN A 271 15.43 -27.07 -20.17
CA ASN A 271 16.38 -26.09 -19.64
C ASN A 271 15.65 -24.82 -19.16
N PRO A 272 16.28 -23.97 -18.35
CA PRO A 272 15.64 -22.75 -17.83
C PRO A 272 15.15 -21.78 -18.93
N LYS A 273 15.80 -21.73 -20.08
CA LYS A 273 15.36 -20.87 -21.19
C LYS A 273 14.00 -21.32 -21.74
N ALA A 274 13.79 -22.62 -21.93
CA ALA A 274 12.50 -23.17 -22.37
C ALA A 274 11.41 -22.93 -21.32
N VAL A 275 11.73 -22.97 -20.02
CA VAL A 275 10.80 -22.57 -18.95
C VAL A 275 10.38 -21.11 -19.10
N ALA A 276 11.32 -20.19 -19.33
CA ALA A 276 11.05 -18.77 -19.51
C ALA A 276 10.16 -18.48 -20.73
N GLU A 277 10.42 -19.18 -21.85
CA GLU A 277 9.60 -19.08 -23.07
C GLU A 277 8.17 -19.55 -22.82
N ALA A 278 7.99 -20.69 -22.15
CA ALA A 278 6.69 -21.24 -21.77
C ALA A 278 5.91 -20.28 -20.87
N ILE A 279 6.53 -19.75 -19.83
CA ILE A 279 5.92 -18.78 -18.91
C ILE A 279 5.52 -17.50 -19.66
N THR A 280 6.35 -17.02 -20.59
CA THR A 280 6.03 -15.84 -21.42
C THR A 280 4.81 -16.08 -22.30
N GLU A 281 4.64 -17.29 -22.81
CA GLU A 281 3.47 -17.64 -23.63
C GLU A 281 2.20 -17.76 -22.76
N ILE A 282 2.30 -18.37 -21.59
CA ILE A 282 1.20 -18.42 -20.61
C ILE A 282 0.78 -16.99 -20.21
N ASP A 283 1.74 -16.09 -20.02
CA ASP A 283 1.47 -14.69 -19.73
C ASP A 283 0.59 -14.02 -20.79
N LYS A 284 0.86 -14.30 -22.07
CA LYS A 284 0.05 -13.77 -23.19
C LYS A 284 -1.35 -14.37 -23.26
N LEU A 285 -1.48 -15.67 -22.95
CA LEU A 285 -2.76 -16.40 -23.02
C LEU A 285 -3.73 -16.00 -21.89
N GLU A 286 -3.22 -15.58 -20.73
CA GLU A 286 -4.03 -15.27 -19.55
C GLU A 286 -4.24 -13.75 -19.34
N ARG A 287 -4.19 -12.95 -20.40
CA ARG A 287 -4.54 -11.53 -20.36
C ARG A 287 -6.03 -11.32 -20.59
N ASN A 288 -6.81 -11.44 -19.53
CA ASN A 288 -8.26 -11.26 -19.58
C ASN A 288 -8.69 -9.97 -18.89
N PRO A 289 -9.73 -9.25 -19.41
CA PRO A 289 -10.25 -8.08 -18.74
C PRO A 289 -10.93 -8.47 -17.43
N ILE A 290 -10.48 -7.87 -16.33
CA ILE A 290 -11.10 -8.01 -15.02
C ILE A 290 -11.54 -6.65 -14.50
N ARG A 291 -12.62 -6.63 -13.69
CA ARG A 291 -13.00 -5.47 -12.89
C ARG A 291 -12.38 -5.60 -11.52
N TYR A 292 -11.63 -4.60 -11.12
CA TYR A 292 -11.04 -4.54 -9.79
C TYR A 292 -11.37 -3.20 -9.13
N GLN A 293 -11.45 -3.22 -7.82
CA GLN A 293 -11.69 -2.03 -7.03
C GLN A 293 -10.36 -1.44 -6.59
N GLU A 294 -10.02 -0.29 -7.16
CA GLU A 294 -8.86 0.48 -6.71
C GLU A 294 -9.29 1.45 -5.61
N ARG A 295 -8.70 1.31 -4.45
CA ARG A 295 -8.91 2.23 -3.35
C ARG A 295 -7.94 3.40 -3.50
N ILE A 296 -8.46 4.55 -3.91
CA ILE A 296 -7.71 5.80 -3.89
C ILE A 296 -7.56 6.21 -2.42
N PRO A 297 -6.33 6.34 -1.89
CA PRO A 297 -6.12 6.70 -0.50
C PRO A 297 -6.63 8.11 -0.19
N GLU A 298 -6.96 8.34 1.05
CA GLU A 298 -7.31 9.67 1.55
C GLU A 298 -6.12 10.61 1.42
N GLN A 299 -6.37 11.82 0.92
CA GLN A 299 -5.34 12.85 0.81
C GLN A 299 -5.54 13.88 1.92
N SER A 300 -4.59 13.97 2.85
CA SER A 300 -4.61 14.97 3.90
C SER A 300 -4.29 16.36 3.35
N LEU A 301 -5.16 17.32 3.63
CA LEU A 301 -4.97 18.73 3.33
C LEU A 301 -4.47 19.53 4.54
N SER A 302 -4.23 18.87 5.68
CA SER A 302 -3.83 19.51 6.94
C SER A 302 -2.53 20.31 6.80
N HIS A 303 -1.60 19.86 5.94
CA HIS A 303 -0.35 20.57 5.70
C HIS A 303 -0.58 21.95 5.05
N ILE A 304 -1.57 22.10 4.16
CA ILE A 304 -1.94 23.38 3.55
C ILE A 304 -2.55 24.29 4.62
N ALA A 305 -3.45 23.75 5.44
CA ALA A 305 -4.06 24.51 6.53
C ALA A 305 -3.00 25.03 7.53
N TYR A 306 -2.05 24.21 7.92
CA TYR A 306 -0.94 24.63 8.78
C TYR A 306 -0.01 25.64 8.11
N ALA A 307 0.24 25.53 6.80
CA ALA A 307 1.03 26.53 6.07
C ALA A 307 0.36 27.92 6.07
N ILE A 308 -0.96 27.96 5.86
CA ILE A 308 -1.74 29.21 5.94
C ILE A 308 -1.68 29.79 7.36
N ALA A 309 -1.86 28.94 8.38
CA ALA A 309 -1.77 29.35 9.76
C ALA A 309 -0.38 29.90 10.12
N ALA A 310 0.68 29.24 9.68
CA ALA A 310 2.05 29.69 9.91
C ALA A 310 2.35 31.03 9.24
N ALA A 311 1.89 31.23 7.99
CA ALA A 311 2.00 32.51 7.30
C ALA A 311 1.25 33.64 8.01
N GLY A 312 0.04 33.36 8.50
CA GLY A 312 -0.75 34.31 9.29
C GLY A 312 -0.06 34.68 10.60
N LEU A 313 0.44 33.68 11.34
CA LEU A 313 1.22 33.92 12.57
C LEU A 313 2.47 34.76 12.32
N LEU A 314 3.19 34.47 11.23
CA LEU A 314 4.36 35.25 10.83
C LEU A 314 4.00 36.72 10.54
N ALA A 315 2.90 36.93 9.80
CA ALA A 315 2.42 38.30 9.50
C ALA A 315 2.05 39.06 10.78
N LEU A 316 1.34 38.42 11.71
CA LEU A 316 1.00 39.01 13.00
C LEU A 316 2.24 39.28 13.85
N LEU A 317 3.23 38.39 13.84
CA LEU A 317 4.51 38.58 14.52
C LEU A 317 5.28 39.78 13.96
N LEU A 318 5.36 39.89 12.64
CA LEU A 318 6.03 41.01 11.97
C LEU A 318 5.32 42.36 12.30
N ALA A 319 3.99 42.36 12.28
CA ALA A 319 3.21 43.53 12.70
C ALA A 319 3.50 43.91 14.17
N LYS A 320 3.61 42.89 15.04
CA LYS A 320 3.95 43.10 16.45
C LYS A 320 5.36 43.63 16.66
N LEU A 321 6.32 43.18 15.90
CA LEU A 321 7.71 43.68 15.92
C LEU A 321 7.84 45.09 15.37
N ALA A 322 6.99 45.47 14.41
CA ALA A 322 6.94 46.82 13.83
C ALA A 322 6.22 47.83 14.74
N GLU A 323 5.51 47.33 15.79
CA GLU A 323 4.82 48.20 16.76
C GLU A 323 5.85 49.06 17.52
N VAL A 324 5.83 50.38 17.31
CA VAL A 324 6.66 51.32 18.06
C VAL A 324 5.99 51.58 19.44
N ARG A 325 6.63 51.08 20.49
CA ARG A 325 6.22 51.41 21.85
C ARG A 325 6.68 52.86 22.16
N LEU A 326 5.72 53.75 22.18
CA LEU A 326 5.98 55.08 22.75
C LEU A 326 6.13 54.91 24.27
N ASP A 327 7.37 54.88 24.77
CA ASP A 327 7.61 54.90 26.20
C ASP A 327 6.97 56.16 26.76
N SER A 328 6.02 56.00 27.64
CA SER A 328 5.58 57.09 28.51
C SER A 328 6.78 57.39 29.41
N GLY A 329 7.70 58.19 28.90
CA GLY A 329 8.82 58.67 29.68
C GLY A 329 8.24 59.18 30.98
N ASN A 330 8.57 58.51 32.10
CA ASN A 330 8.52 59.11 33.40
C ASN A 330 9.32 60.41 33.30
N GLY A 331 8.63 61.48 32.93
CA GLY A 331 9.13 62.84 33.08
C GLY A 331 9.43 63.04 34.55
N ALA A 332 10.55 62.49 34.98
CA ALA A 332 11.21 63.02 36.12
C ALA A 332 11.37 64.50 35.82
N THR A 333 10.44 65.29 36.29
CA THR A 333 10.63 66.70 36.51
C THR A 333 11.94 66.84 37.28
N ARG A 334 13.05 66.96 36.56
CA ARG A 334 14.18 67.64 37.13
C ARG A 334 13.69 69.05 37.40
N GLY A 335 13.23 69.22 38.62
CA GLY A 335 12.91 70.53 39.19
C GLY A 335 14.06 71.45 38.87
N ALA A 336 13.69 72.55 38.21
CA ALA A 336 14.52 73.75 38.15
C ALA A 336 15.03 74.03 39.56
N GLY A 337 16.34 74.11 39.74
CA GLY A 337 16.99 74.37 40.98
C GLY A 337 16.51 75.67 41.57
N LEU A 338 15.70 75.61 42.59
CA LEU A 338 15.48 76.64 43.55
C LEU A 338 16.79 76.78 44.31
N ALA A 339 17.43 77.94 44.13
CA ALA A 339 18.62 78.41 44.86
C ALA A 339 18.38 78.28 46.38
N PRO A 340 19.43 77.97 47.14
CA PRO A 340 19.28 77.82 48.62
C PRO A 340 18.97 79.16 49.24
N GLN A 341 17.77 79.36 49.86
CA GLN A 341 17.44 80.44 50.73
C GLN A 341 18.28 80.31 52.00
N ARG A 342 19.02 81.38 52.32
CA ARG A 342 19.80 81.51 53.54
C ARG A 342 18.86 81.42 54.77
N PRO A 343 19.29 80.83 55.91
CA PRO A 343 18.53 80.75 57.11
C PRO A 343 18.42 82.12 57.78
N VAL A 344 17.22 82.64 58.02
CA VAL A 344 16.92 83.80 58.86
C VAL A 344 17.14 83.40 60.33
N LYS A 345 18.03 84.14 61.00
CA LYS A 345 18.31 83.97 62.42
C LYS A 345 17.06 84.17 63.25
N ALA A 346 16.78 83.24 64.14
CA ALA A 346 15.80 83.36 65.21
C ALA A 346 16.24 84.42 66.21
N VAL A 347 15.38 85.45 66.45
CA VAL A 347 15.50 86.35 67.53
C VAL A 347 14.68 85.82 68.73
N THR A 348 15.39 85.42 69.75
CA THR A 348 14.90 85.01 71.04
C THR A 348 14.41 86.30 71.80
N ARG A 349 13.19 86.26 72.34
CA ARG A 349 12.78 87.10 73.44
C ARG A 349 12.12 86.30 74.55
N PRO A 350 12.36 86.77 75.82
CA PRO A 350 12.23 85.91 77.02
C PRO A 350 10.82 85.85 77.58
N MET A 351 10.67 84.86 78.39
CA MET A 351 9.59 84.56 79.32
C MET A 351 9.20 85.78 80.16
N GLN A 352 7.92 85.92 80.39
CA GLN A 352 7.41 86.45 81.66
C GLN A 352 6.21 85.63 82.13
N GLU A 353 6.42 85.12 83.29
CA GLU A 353 5.64 84.62 84.39
C GLU A 353 4.32 85.33 84.60
N ALA A 354 3.32 84.61 84.91
CA ALA A 354 2.57 84.80 86.18
C ALA A 354 1.18 84.12 86.16
N ALA A 355 0.99 83.37 87.17
CA ALA A 355 -0.15 82.94 87.95
C ALA A 355 -0.95 81.78 87.43
#